data_762176333a16b9a790f481104d77ca71
#
_entry.id   762176333a16b9a790f481104d77ca71
#
_cell.length_a   1.000
_cell.length_b   1.000
_cell.length_c   1.000
_cell.angle_alpha   90.00
_cell.angle_beta   90.00
_cell.angle_gamma   90.00
#
_symmetry.space_group_name_H-M   'P 1'
#
loop_
_entity.id
_entity.type
_entity.pdbx_description
1 polymer ?
#
loop_
_entity_poly.entity_id
_entity_poly.type
_entity_poly.pdbx_seq_one_letter_code
_entity_poly.pdbx_strand_id
1 'polypeptide(L)'
;NPNPNAPWGGSAEPGIIMVAYDKNGNGVPDDDEWYEIKGSANFSAEKEPWYEIALNNGNDVSTIRDFEMTYFRPETEEHDQVGEEDNPDSYITINNYIRWTNNQGKNGYKVKNIYYNQTYYPAWIKEDQITYKGIRLAENGVDESGKGSYFVLYGFRFGYVDNYPNLHDNAGIDIDWAIDKDGNKVDLPGIDFVKVYNGVDQENGWLGESSTEVSRGENLHLLGLNIETIK
;
A
#
# COMPACT_ATOMS: atom_id res chain seq x y z
N ASN A 1 4.52 11.20 17.05
CA ASN A 1 5.44 10.15 17.48
C ASN A 1 6.71 10.77 18.06
N PRO A 2 7.15 10.37 19.28
CA PRO A 2 8.37 10.88 19.87
C PRO A 2 9.67 10.33 19.26
N ASN A 3 9.60 9.37 18.33
CA ASN A 3 10.78 8.80 17.72
C ASN A 3 11.50 9.85 16.84
N PRO A 4 12.76 10.22 17.15
CA PRO A 4 13.51 11.21 16.37
C PRO A 4 13.83 10.76 14.94
N ASN A 5 13.78 9.44 14.67
CA ASN A 5 14.01 8.87 13.34
C ASN A 5 12.73 8.84 12.49
N ALA A 6 11.57 9.12 13.09
CA ALA A 6 10.28 9.23 12.40
C ALA A 6 9.63 10.59 12.71
N PRO A 7 10.26 11.72 12.33
CA PRO A 7 9.82 13.07 12.73
C PRO A 7 8.44 13.45 12.23
N TRP A 8 7.96 12.80 11.17
CA TRP A 8 6.67 13.06 10.56
C TRP A 8 5.53 12.21 11.15
N GLY A 9 5.83 11.40 12.13
CA GLY A 9 4.94 10.41 12.72
C GLY A 9 5.51 9.00 12.56
N GLY A 10 4.83 8.01 13.07
CA GLY A 10 5.27 6.62 13.02
C GLY A 10 4.14 5.67 12.64
N SER A 11 3.16 6.16 11.90
CA SER A 11 1.96 5.45 11.43
C SER A 11 1.65 5.80 9.99
N ALA A 12 2.65 5.88 9.11
CA ALA A 12 2.40 6.14 7.71
C ALA A 12 1.92 4.86 7.01
N GLU A 13 0.70 4.91 6.45
CA GLU A 13 0.07 3.82 5.70
C GLU A 13 -0.17 4.26 4.24
N PRO A 14 0.89 4.30 3.41
CA PRO A 14 0.91 5.03 2.15
C PRO A 14 -0.08 4.47 1.13
N GLY A 15 -1.02 5.32 0.69
CA GLY A 15 -1.92 5.04 -0.43
C GLY A 15 -1.37 5.58 -1.74
N ILE A 16 -1.38 4.73 -2.76
CA ILE A 16 -0.99 5.08 -4.11
C ILE A 16 -2.13 5.85 -4.77
N ILE A 17 -1.79 6.90 -5.51
CA ILE A 17 -2.75 7.81 -6.11
C ILE A 17 -2.73 7.66 -7.62
N MET A 18 -3.91 7.53 -8.20
CA MET A 18 -4.13 7.70 -9.64
C MET A 18 -5.11 8.83 -9.88
N VAL A 19 -4.92 9.53 -10.97
CA VAL A 19 -5.78 10.63 -11.43
C VAL A 19 -6.24 10.34 -12.86
N ALA A 20 -7.46 10.76 -13.18
CA ALA A 20 -7.95 10.71 -14.55
C ALA A 20 -8.49 12.06 -15.01
N TYR A 21 -8.25 12.33 -16.28
CA TYR A 21 -8.85 13.44 -17.01
C TYR A 21 -9.84 12.87 -18.04
N ASP A 22 -11.10 13.25 -17.93
CA ASP A 22 -12.18 12.82 -18.84
C ASP A 22 -11.99 13.46 -20.23
N LYS A 23 -11.23 12.80 -21.10
CA LYS A 23 -10.87 13.31 -22.42
C LYS A 23 -12.04 13.37 -23.38
N ASN A 24 -12.98 12.45 -23.22
CA ASN A 24 -14.13 12.31 -24.12
C ASN A 24 -15.40 12.97 -23.60
N GLY A 25 -15.41 13.45 -22.34
CA GLY A 25 -16.51 14.18 -21.73
C GLY A 25 -17.71 13.28 -21.40
N ASN A 26 -17.50 11.98 -21.18
CA ASN A 26 -18.58 11.03 -20.92
C ASN A 26 -18.98 10.95 -19.43
N GLY A 27 -18.22 11.58 -18.53
CA GLY A 27 -18.46 11.60 -17.09
C GLY A 27 -18.06 10.33 -16.37
N VAL A 28 -17.28 9.47 -17.02
CA VAL A 28 -16.78 8.18 -16.47
C VAL A 28 -15.27 8.10 -16.73
N PRO A 29 -14.47 7.64 -15.76
CA PRO A 29 -13.04 7.49 -15.99
C PRO A 29 -12.76 6.18 -16.75
N ASP A 30 -12.44 6.30 -18.03
CA ASP A 30 -12.11 5.17 -18.88
C ASP A 30 -10.71 4.61 -18.54
N ASP A 31 -10.44 3.34 -18.87
CA ASP A 31 -9.20 2.67 -18.47
C ASP A 31 -7.93 3.34 -19.01
N ASP A 32 -7.99 3.97 -20.18
CA ASP A 32 -6.88 4.67 -20.83
C ASP A 32 -6.71 6.15 -20.39
N GLU A 33 -7.56 6.61 -19.50
CA GLU A 33 -7.53 7.97 -18.94
C GLU A 33 -6.81 8.07 -17.60
N TRP A 34 -6.47 6.93 -16.99
CA TRP A 34 -5.81 6.88 -15.70
C TRP A 34 -4.28 7.07 -15.81
N TYR A 35 -3.77 7.96 -14.99
CA TYR A 35 -2.35 8.23 -14.79
C TYR A 35 -1.99 8.09 -13.33
N GLU A 36 -0.79 7.60 -13.07
CA GLU A 36 -0.27 7.47 -11.71
C GLU A 36 0.36 8.79 -11.26
N ILE A 37 0.12 9.19 -10.03
CA ILE A 37 0.92 10.22 -9.38
C ILE A 37 2.23 9.58 -8.92
N LYS A 38 3.34 10.10 -9.41
CA LYS A 38 4.66 9.60 -9.06
C LYS A 38 4.98 9.86 -7.59
N GLY A 39 4.92 8.82 -6.78
CA GLY A 39 5.42 8.84 -5.43
C GLY A 39 6.94 8.66 -5.36
N SER A 40 7.54 9.06 -4.26
CA SER A 40 9.01 9.07 -4.06
C SER A 40 9.65 7.69 -4.15
N ALA A 41 8.90 6.62 -3.89
CA ALA A 41 9.37 5.24 -3.92
C ALA A 41 8.69 4.35 -4.98
N ASN A 42 7.94 4.91 -5.94
CA ASN A 42 7.24 4.10 -6.95
C ASN A 42 8.17 3.33 -7.89
N PHE A 43 9.45 3.69 -7.94
CA PHE A 43 10.47 2.99 -8.74
C PHE A 43 11.59 2.40 -7.90
N SER A 44 11.93 3.01 -6.77
CA SER A 44 12.93 2.56 -5.81
C SER A 44 12.80 3.37 -4.51
N ALA A 45 12.95 2.69 -3.38
CA ALA A 45 12.97 3.30 -2.05
C ALA A 45 14.36 3.73 -1.57
N GLU A 46 15.43 3.52 -2.35
CA GLU A 46 16.81 3.80 -1.93
C GLU A 46 17.07 5.24 -1.46
N LYS A 47 16.24 6.19 -1.89
CA LYS A 47 16.34 7.59 -1.48
C LYS A 47 15.50 7.94 -0.27
N GLU A 48 14.73 7.00 0.25
CA GLU A 48 13.94 7.23 1.46
C GLU A 48 14.86 7.30 2.69
N PRO A 49 14.63 8.26 3.60
CA PRO A 49 15.51 8.44 4.77
C PRO A 49 15.59 7.21 5.69
N TRP A 50 14.58 6.36 5.64
CA TRP A 50 14.47 5.14 6.45
C TRP A 50 14.98 3.88 5.75
N TYR A 51 15.39 3.96 4.47
CA TYR A 51 15.75 2.79 3.66
C TYR A 51 16.76 1.86 4.34
N GLU A 52 17.88 2.41 4.80
CA GLU A 52 18.92 1.64 5.49
C GLU A 52 18.43 1.04 6.82
N ILE A 53 17.54 1.74 7.52
CA ILE A 53 16.95 1.25 8.77
C ILE A 53 16.09 0.02 8.49
N ALA A 54 15.22 0.09 7.49
CA ALA A 54 14.36 -1.01 7.08
C ALA A 54 15.17 -2.21 6.55
N LEU A 55 16.18 -1.95 5.70
CA LEU A 55 17.07 -2.98 5.18
C LEU A 55 17.79 -3.74 6.30
N ASN A 56 18.34 -3.01 7.29
CA ASN A 56 19.01 -3.59 8.45
C ASN A 56 18.04 -4.33 9.39
N ASN A 57 16.76 -3.98 9.38
CA ASN A 57 15.71 -4.69 10.11
C ASN A 57 15.28 -5.99 9.42
N GLY A 58 15.71 -6.20 8.16
CA GLY A 58 15.37 -7.39 7.37
C GLY A 58 14.11 -7.23 6.51
N ASN A 59 13.59 -6.00 6.36
CA ASN A 59 12.44 -5.72 5.53
C ASN A 59 12.74 -5.93 4.04
N ASP A 60 11.72 -6.28 3.26
CA ASP A 60 11.80 -6.26 1.80
C ASP A 60 11.64 -4.80 1.30
N VAL A 61 12.76 -4.16 1.02
CA VAL A 61 12.80 -2.76 0.56
C VAL A 61 12.69 -2.62 -0.96
N SER A 62 12.31 -3.67 -1.67
CA SER A 62 12.07 -3.62 -3.11
C SER A 62 10.71 -2.99 -3.43
N THR A 63 10.65 -2.29 -4.56
CA THR A 63 9.39 -1.81 -5.16
C THR A 63 9.14 -2.58 -6.45
N ILE A 64 7.91 -3.09 -6.62
CA ILE A 64 7.51 -3.84 -7.81
C ILE A 64 6.24 -3.17 -8.38
N ARG A 65 6.35 -2.57 -9.56
CA ARG A 65 5.27 -1.76 -10.15
C ARG A 65 4.09 -2.59 -10.67
N ASP A 66 4.37 -3.70 -11.32
CA ASP A 66 3.34 -4.58 -11.91
C ASP A 66 3.14 -5.81 -11.03
N PHE A 67 2.98 -5.59 -9.74
CA PHE A 67 2.78 -6.69 -8.80
C PHE A 67 1.35 -7.21 -8.90
N GLU A 68 1.22 -8.54 -8.98
CA GLU A 68 -0.07 -9.22 -8.95
C GLU A 68 -0.09 -10.22 -7.81
N MET A 69 -1.14 -10.19 -7.02
CA MET A 69 -1.37 -11.15 -5.95
C MET A 69 -2.76 -11.75 -6.07
N THR A 70 -2.83 -13.06 -6.13
CA THR A 70 -4.07 -13.82 -6.22
C THR A 70 -4.33 -14.55 -4.91
N TYR A 71 -5.48 -14.30 -4.32
CA TYR A 71 -6.00 -15.00 -3.15
C TYR A 71 -7.03 -16.02 -3.58
N PHE A 72 -7.02 -17.18 -2.95
CA PHE A 72 -7.91 -18.30 -3.28
C PHE A 72 -8.90 -18.55 -2.14
N ARG A 73 -10.16 -18.79 -2.50
CA ARG A 73 -11.17 -19.23 -1.55
C ARG A 73 -10.72 -20.53 -0.88
N PRO A 74 -10.76 -20.64 0.44
CA PRO A 74 -10.55 -21.93 1.11
C PRO A 74 -11.61 -22.96 0.70
N GLU A 75 -11.17 -24.15 0.31
CA GLU A 75 -12.07 -25.21 -0.23
C GLU A 75 -12.43 -26.25 0.82
N THR A 76 -11.61 -26.44 1.85
CA THR A 76 -11.77 -27.50 2.83
C THR A 76 -11.73 -26.99 4.26
N GLU A 77 -12.39 -27.70 5.18
CA GLU A 77 -12.28 -27.48 6.62
C GLU A 77 -11.10 -28.24 7.23
N GLU A 78 -10.36 -28.98 6.41
CA GLU A 78 -9.20 -29.75 6.86
C GLU A 78 -8.01 -28.83 7.13
N HIS A 79 -7.15 -29.27 8.01
CA HIS A 79 -5.94 -28.56 8.38
C HIS A 79 -4.89 -28.70 7.28
N ASP A 80 -4.58 -27.60 6.60
CA ASP A 80 -3.36 -27.50 5.83
C ASP A 80 -2.23 -27.17 6.82
N GLN A 81 -1.32 -28.08 7.01
CA GLN A 81 -0.17 -27.83 7.87
C GLN A 81 0.83 -26.95 7.12
N VAL A 82 0.95 -25.72 7.58
CA VAL A 82 1.97 -24.78 7.08
C VAL A 82 2.76 -24.33 8.30
N GLY A 83 3.96 -24.84 8.49
CA GLY A 83 4.81 -24.46 9.58
C GLY A 83 5.56 -25.62 10.22
N GLU A 84 6.09 -25.39 11.39
CA GLU A 84 6.91 -26.35 12.11
C GLU A 84 6.06 -27.51 12.66
N GLU A 85 6.46 -28.72 12.36
CA GLU A 85 5.76 -29.96 12.70
C GLU A 85 5.44 -30.11 14.20
N ASP A 86 6.22 -29.45 15.04
CA ASP A 86 6.10 -29.49 16.50
C ASP A 86 5.28 -28.33 17.13
N ASN A 87 4.76 -27.40 16.31
CA ASN A 87 3.98 -26.28 16.82
C ASN A 87 2.50 -26.40 16.39
N PRO A 88 1.60 -26.85 17.29
CA PRO A 88 0.18 -27.00 16.96
C PRO A 88 -0.52 -25.68 16.61
N ASP A 89 0.03 -24.53 17.00
CA ASP A 89 -0.49 -23.21 16.63
C ASP A 89 -0.14 -22.84 15.19
N SER A 90 0.72 -23.60 14.52
CA SER A 90 1.05 -23.44 13.10
C SER A 90 0.02 -24.08 12.16
N TYR A 91 -0.98 -24.78 12.67
CA TYR A 91 -2.04 -25.35 11.86
C TYR A 91 -2.96 -24.27 11.30
N ILE A 92 -3.21 -24.36 10.00
CA ILE A 92 -4.03 -23.42 9.26
C ILE A 92 -5.34 -24.11 8.84
N THR A 93 -6.44 -23.41 9.06
CA THR A 93 -7.78 -23.88 8.67
C THR A 93 -8.48 -22.83 7.79
N ILE A 94 -9.56 -23.19 7.12
CA ILE A 94 -10.38 -22.27 6.33
C ILE A 94 -10.89 -21.06 7.14
N ASN A 95 -10.89 -21.17 8.46
CA ASN A 95 -11.33 -20.10 9.35
C ASN A 95 -10.25 -19.10 9.71
N ASN A 96 -8.99 -19.41 9.43
CA ASN A 96 -7.86 -18.60 9.87
C ASN A 96 -6.72 -18.45 8.83
N TYR A 97 -6.94 -18.86 7.58
CA TYR A 97 -5.95 -18.68 6.53
C TYR A 97 -6.58 -18.29 5.19
N ILE A 98 -5.73 -17.78 4.31
CA ILE A 98 -6.01 -17.66 2.88
C ILE A 98 -4.74 -18.04 2.09
N ARG A 99 -4.89 -18.94 1.13
CA ARG A 99 -3.80 -19.29 0.19
C ARG A 99 -3.63 -18.18 -0.83
N TRP A 100 -2.39 -17.89 -1.18
CA TRP A 100 -2.06 -16.89 -2.20
C TRP A 100 -0.96 -17.35 -3.14
N THR A 101 -0.91 -16.74 -4.32
CA THR A 101 0.19 -16.78 -5.27
C THR A 101 0.46 -15.38 -5.79
N ASN A 102 1.68 -15.12 -6.27
CA ASN A 102 2.00 -13.86 -6.92
C ASN A 102 2.72 -14.06 -8.26
N ASN A 103 2.83 -12.98 -9.04
CA ASN A 103 3.52 -13.02 -10.34
C ASN A 103 5.06 -13.03 -10.24
N GLN A 104 5.62 -13.05 -9.02
CA GLN A 104 7.05 -13.25 -8.78
C GLN A 104 7.40 -14.75 -8.57
N GLY A 105 6.43 -15.64 -8.80
CA GLY A 105 6.59 -17.08 -8.62
C GLY A 105 6.58 -17.56 -7.17
N LYS A 106 6.19 -16.68 -6.24
CA LYS A 106 6.02 -17.04 -4.83
C LYS A 106 4.58 -17.46 -4.55
N ASN A 107 4.42 -18.29 -3.53
CA ASN A 107 3.12 -18.69 -3.00
C ASN A 107 3.23 -18.93 -1.49
N GLY A 108 2.10 -18.97 -0.82
CA GLY A 108 2.04 -19.20 0.61
C GLY A 108 0.64 -19.10 1.16
N TYR A 109 0.58 -18.96 2.46
CA TYR A 109 -0.65 -18.77 3.21
C TYR A 109 -0.50 -17.52 4.08
N LYS A 110 -1.55 -16.69 4.14
CA LYS A 110 -1.67 -15.65 5.15
C LYS A 110 -2.58 -16.16 6.25
N VAL A 111 -2.08 -16.10 7.48
CA VAL A 111 -2.81 -16.54 8.67
C VAL A 111 -3.61 -15.37 9.23
N LYS A 112 -4.82 -15.64 9.68
CA LYS A 112 -5.67 -14.64 10.30
C LYS A 112 -4.96 -13.99 11.48
N ASN A 113 -4.99 -12.67 11.53
CA ASN A 113 -4.52 -11.95 12.70
C ASN A 113 -5.40 -12.29 13.93
N ILE A 114 -4.77 -12.73 14.99
CA ILE A 114 -5.47 -13.17 16.22
C ILE A 114 -6.20 -12.04 16.95
N TYR A 115 -5.85 -10.80 16.68
CA TYR A 115 -6.45 -9.60 17.28
C TYR A 115 -7.76 -9.17 16.61
N TYR A 116 -8.03 -9.68 15.41
CA TYR A 116 -9.21 -9.29 14.63
C TYR A 116 -10.11 -10.48 14.35
N ASN A 117 -11.36 -10.37 14.74
CA ASN A 117 -12.35 -11.40 14.47
C ASN A 117 -13.00 -11.20 13.09
N GLN A 118 -12.24 -11.51 12.03
CA GLN A 118 -12.70 -11.40 10.66
C GLN A 118 -12.40 -12.68 9.88
N THR A 119 -13.19 -12.93 8.85
CA THR A 119 -12.92 -13.99 7.89
C THR A 119 -12.03 -13.45 6.78
N TYR A 120 -11.08 -14.27 6.33
CA TYR A 120 -10.14 -13.83 5.29
C TYR A 120 -10.79 -13.66 3.94
N TYR A 121 -11.60 -14.61 3.50
CA TYR A 121 -12.24 -14.52 2.19
C TYR A 121 -13.66 -14.01 2.36
N PRO A 122 -14.00 -12.84 1.79
CA PRO A 122 -15.31 -12.24 1.97
C PRO A 122 -16.42 -13.14 1.42
N ALA A 123 -17.44 -13.41 2.23
CA ALA A 123 -18.54 -14.31 1.86
C ALA A 123 -19.41 -13.80 0.69
N TRP A 124 -19.36 -12.49 0.44
CA TRP A 124 -20.12 -11.85 -0.64
C TRP A 124 -19.44 -11.97 -2.03
N ILE A 125 -18.14 -12.30 -2.06
CA ILE A 125 -17.42 -12.57 -3.31
C ILE A 125 -17.80 -13.98 -3.77
N LYS A 126 -18.20 -14.12 -5.02
CA LYS A 126 -18.68 -15.38 -5.59
C LYS A 126 -17.57 -16.16 -6.30
N GLU A 127 -16.56 -15.47 -6.76
CA GLU A 127 -15.41 -16.02 -7.46
C GLU A 127 -14.56 -16.86 -6.49
N ASP A 128 -13.95 -17.92 -6.99
CA ASP A 128 -13.08 -18.80 -6.18
C ASP A 128 -11.67 -18.23 -5.98
N GLN A 129 -11.36 -17.15 -6.69
CA GLN A 129 -10.11 -16.41 -6.52
C GLN A 129 -10.30 -14.93 -6.81
N ILE A 130 -9.46 -14.10 -6.20
CA ILE A 130 -9.39 -12.66 -6.43
C ILE A 130 -7.95 -12.30 -6.73
N THR A 131 -7.72 -11.52 -7.80
CA THR A 131 -6.40 -10.99 -8.12
C THR A 131 -6.38 -9.48 -7.94
N TYR A 132 -5.47 -9.02 -7.10
CA TYR A 132 -5.13 -7.61 -6.97
C TYR A 132 -3.89 -7.29 -7.80
N LYS A 133 -3.93 -6.14 -8.47
CA LYS A 133 -2.84 -5.63 -9.30
C LYS A 133 -2.51 -4.21 -8.90
N GLY A 134 -1.23 -3.90 -8.86
CA GLY A 134 -0.78 -2.56 -8.54
C GLY A 134 0.69 -2.50 -8.20
N ILE A 135 1.07 -1.50 -7.43
CA ILE A 135 2.42 -1.36 -6.94
C ILE A 135 2.54 -2.05 -5.58
N ARG A 136 3.55 -2.89 -5.42
CA ARG A 136 4.06 -3.29 -4.11
C ARG A 136 5.17 -2.31 -3.73
N LEU A 137 4.95 -1.54 -2.69
CA LEU A 137 5.95 -0.61 -2.17
C LEU A 137 6.94 -1.34 -1.25
N ALA A 138 8.10 -0.73 -1.05
CA ALA A 138 9.04 -1.13 -0.02
C ALA A 138 8.39 -1.09 1.37
N GLU A 139 8.70 -2.08 2.20
CA GLU A 139 8.16 -2.19 3.55
C GLU A 139 8.74 -1.11 4.46
N ASN A 140 7.88 -0.15 4.84
CA ASN A 140 8.23 1.00 5.68
C ASN A 140 8.03 0.76 7.18
N GLY A 141 7.45 -0.38 7.56
CA GLY A 141 7.21 -0.75 8.96
C GLY A 141 8.43 -1.43 9.58
N VAL A 142 9.08 -0.77 10.53
CA VAL A 142 10.29 -1.27 11.19
C VAL A 142 9.99 -1.64 12.62
N ASP A 143 10.34 -2.86 13.04
CA ASP A 143 10.29 -3.27 14.43
C ASP A 143 11.44 -2.66 15.22
N GLU A 144 11.18 -1.54 15.87
CA GLU A 144 12.19 -0.86 16.71
C GLU A 144 12.44 -1.54 18.05
N SER A 145 11.61 -2.52 18.42
CA SER A 145 11.83 -3.32 19.64
C SER A 145 12.82 -4.45 19.43
N GLY A 146 13.01 -4.90 18.19
CA GLY A 146 13.73 -6.11 17.84
C GLY A 146 13.10 -7.40 18.38
N LYS A 147 11.82 -7.35 18.76
CA LYS A 147 11.06 -8.46 19.38
C LYS A 147 9.65 -8.62 18.80
N GLY A 148 9.35 -7.92 17.69
CA GLY A 148 8.02 -7.93 17.09
C GLY A 148 6.94 -7.20 17.88
N SER A 149 7.30 -6.31 18.82
CA SER A 149 6.34 -5.69 19.75
C SER A 149 6.12 -4.19 19.57
N TYR A 150 6.96 -3.52 18.79
CA TYR A 150 6.84 -2.09 18.53
C TYR A 150 7.30 -1.73 17.13
N PHE A 151 6.34 -1.45 16.26
CA PHE A 151 6.58 -1.05 14.88
C PHE A 151 6.45 0.45 14.71
N VAL A 152 7.35 1.03 13.93
CA VAL A 152 7.28 2.40 13.43
C VAL A 152 7.11 2.34 11.93
N LEU A 153 6.01 2.90 11.43
CA LEU A 153 5.74 3.00 10.01
C LEU A 153 6.26 4.34 9.50
N TYR A 154 7.40 4.30 8.84
CA TYR A 154 8.09 5.50 8.37
C TYR A 154 7.38 6.13 7.18
N GLY A 155 7.28 7.47 7.18
CA GLY A 155 6.73 8.22 6.06
C GLY A 155 7.66 8.23 4.84
N PHE A 156 7.07 8.17 3.66
CA PHE A 156 7.71 8.41 2.38
C PHE A 156 7.87 9.92 2.14
N ARG A 157 8.82 10.32 1.31
CA ARG A 157 9.12 11.75 1.11
C ARG A 157 7.96 12.53 0.50
N PHE A 158 7.25 11.98 -0.49
CA PHE A 158 6.11 12.63 -1.15
C PHE A 158 5.29 11.65 -2.01
N GLY A 159 4.09 12.07 -2.42
CA GLY A 159 3.29 11.42 -3.46
C GLY A 159 2.37 10.29 -2.99
N TYR A 160 2.09 10.22 -1.69
CA TYR A 160 1.20 9.22 -1.10
C TYR A 160 0.17 9.87 -0.20
N VAL A 161 -1.03 9.29 -0.17
CA VAL A 161 -2.05 9.59 0.85
C VAL A 161 -1.70 8.86 2.13
N ASP A 162 -2.20 9.35 3.27
CA ASP A 162 -1.97 8.79 4.62
C ASP A 162 -0.49 8.60 4.99
N ASN A 163 0.30 9.55 4.53
CA ASN A 163 1.74 9.54 4.69
C ASN A 163 2.24 10.67 5.60
N TYR A 164 1.50 11.78 5.64
CA TYR A 164 1.74 12.93 6.50
C TYR A 164 0.48 13.32 7.25
N PRO A 165 0.61 13.97 8.42
CA PRO A 165 -0.54 14.53 9.12
C PRO A 165 -1.32 15.51 8.23
N ASN A 166 -2.63 15.53 8.40
CA ASN A 166 -3.49 16.51 7.73
C ASN A 166 -2.94 17.93 7.94
N LEU A 167 -2.99 18.75 6.92
CA LEU A 167 -2.46 20.12 6.88
C LEU A 167 -0.93 20.24 6.90
N HIS A 168 -0.20 19.16 6.80
CA HIS A 168 1.24 19.22 6.56
C HIS A 168 1.51 19.53 5.07
N ASP A 169 2.48 20.40 4.77
CA ASP A 169 2.77 20.80 3.38
C ASP A 169 3.06 19.60 2.46
N ASN A 170 3.74 18.58 2.98
CA ASN A 170 4.04 17.35 2.25
C ASN A 170 2.85 16.41 2.03
N ALA A 171 1.66 16.72 2.59
CA ALA A 171 0.42 16.04 2.26
C ALA A 171 -0.20 16.58 0.96
N GLY A 172 0.31 17.69 0.41
CA GLY A 172 -0.07 18.23 -0.88
C GLY A 172 0.38 17.32 -2.02
N ILE A 173 -0.52 17.08 -2.96
CA ILE A 173 -0.28 16.26 -4.15
C ILE A 173 -0.38 17.16 -5.38
N ASP A 174 0.67 17.16 -6.20
CA ASP A 174 0.72 17.94 -7.43
C ASP A 174 0.37 17.06 -8.64
N ILE A 175 -0.60 17.49 -9.45
CA ILE A 175 -0.97 16.78 -10.68
C ILE A 175 0.16 16.79 -11.73
N ASP A 176 1.11 17.70 -11.63
CA ASP A 176 2.31 17.73 -12.46
C ASP A 176 3.25 16.53 -12.21
N TRP A 177 2.99 15.74 -11.16
CA TRP A 177 3.67 14.46 -10.91
C TRP A 177 3.04 13.29 -11.67
N ALA A 178 2.01 13.54 -12.49
CA ALA A 178 1.38 12.49 -13.28
C ALA A 178 2.36 11.84 -14.24
N ILE A 179 2.33 10.51 -14.29
CA ILE A 179 3.15 9.69 -15.17
C ILE A 179 2.29 8.65 -15.90
N ASP A 180 2.72 8.28 -17.09
CA ASP A 180 2.15 7.16 -17.83
C ASP A 180 2.63 5.79 -17.30
N LYS A 181 2.13 4.71 -17.88
CA LYS A 181 2.52 3.33 -17.52
C LYS A 181 4.03 3.06 -17.69
N ASP A 182 4.70 3.80 -18.56
CA ASP A 182 6.13 3.67 -18.85
C ASP A 182 6.99 4.59 -17.94
N GLY A 183 6.34 5.37 -17.06
CA GLY A 183 6.99 6.28 -16.11
C GLY A 183 7.36 7.64 -16.68
N ASN A 184 6.90 7.98 -17.89
CA ASN A 184 7.13 9.28 -18.50
C ASN A 184 6.15 10.32 -17.93
N LYS A 185 6.62 11.54 -17.71
CA LYS A 185 5.77 12.65 -17.29
C LYS A 185 4.63 12.88 -18.28
N VAL A 186 3.44 13.12 -17.76
CA VAL A 186 2.26 13.53 -18.53
C VAL A 186 1.79 14.88 -18.05
N ASP A 187 1.60 15.82 -18.98
CA ASP A 187 1.04 17.13 -18.68
C ASP A 187 -0.49 17.05 -18.84
N LEU A 188 -1.21 17.08 -17.72
CA LEU A 188 -2.67 17.07 -17.69
C LEU A 188 -3.22 18.48 -17.56
N PRO A 189 -4.26 18.86 -18.34
CA PRO A 189 -4.88 20.18 -18.22
C PRO A 189 -5.68 20.34 -16.89
N GLY A 190 -5.98 19.25 -16.23
CA GLY A 190 -6.73 19.12 -15.00
C GLY A 190 -7.03 17.67 -14.69
N ILE A 191 -7.78 17.41 -13.65
CA ILE A 191 -8.26 16.06 -13.30
C ILE A 191 -9.74 16.13 -12.95
N ASP A 192 -10.49 15.10 -13.32
CA ASP A 192 -11.90 14.92 -13.01
C ASP A 192 -12.11 13.84 -11.95
N PHE A 193 -11.21 12.85 -11.89
CA PHE A 193 -11.32 11.73 -10.98
C PHE A 193 -10.00 11.45 -10.24
N VAL A 194 -10.13 10.99 -9.01
CA VAL A 194 -9.02 10.52 -8.17
C VAL A 194 -9.35 9.12 -7.67
N LYS A 195 -8.38 8.22 -7.77
CA LYS A 195 -8.43 6.89 -7.18
C LYS A 195 -7.25 6.72 -6.23
N VAL A 196 -7.53 6.22 -5.04
CA VAL A 196 -6.53 5.82 -4.06
C VAL A 196 -6.64 4.33 -3.82
N TYR A 197 -5.52 3.63 -3.74
CA TYR A 197 -5.48 2.23 -3.38
C TYR A 197 -4.26 1.91 -2.51
N ASN A 198 -4.40 0.89 -1.66
CA ASN A 198 -3.30 0.40 -0.83
C ASN A 198 -2.23 -0.25 -1.72
N GLY A 199 -0.97 -0.15 -1.33
CA GLY A 199 0.07 -0.98 -1.94
C GLY A 199 -0.33 -2.47 -1.88
N VAL A 200 -0.09 -3.20 -2.97
CA VAL A 200 -0.44 -4.63 -3.02
C VAL A 200 0.54 -5.41 -2.14
N ASP A 201 0.03 -6.27 -1.27
CA ASP A 201 0.82 -7.08 -0.34
C ASP A 201 1.69 -6.24 0.61
N GLN A 202 1.14 -5.16 1.13
CA GLN A 202 1.82 -4.29 2.09
C GLN A 202 1.40 -4.66 3.51
N GLU A 203 2.35 -5.15 4.30
CA GLU A 203 2.14 -5.61 5.67
C GLU A 203 3.14 -4.99 6.64
N ASN A 204 2.72 -4.82 7.89
CA ASN A 204 3.51 -4.20 8.95
C ASN A 204 3.51 -5.10 10.20
N GLY A 205 4.25 -6.20 10.15
CA GLY A 205 4.38 -7.13 11.26
C GLY A 205 3.03 -7.62 11.80
N TRP A 206 2.86 -7.61 13.10
CA TRP A 206 1.62 -8.06 13.76
C TRP A 206 0.44 -7.09 13.57
N LEU A 207 0.69 -5.86 13.14
CA LEU A 207 -0.38 -4.92 12.79
C LEU A 207 -1.19 -5.43 11.59
N GLY A 208 -0.56 -6.22 10.73
CA GLY A 208 -1.18 -6.75 9.52
C GLY A 208 -1.02 -5.83 8.33
N GLU A 209 -1.98 -5.87 7.42
CA GLU A 209 -1.94 -5.08 6.19
C GLU A 209 -2.08 -3.58 6.47
N SER A 210 -1.35 -2.76 5.70
CA SER A 210 -1.54 -1.31 5.69
C SER A 210 -2.93 -0.98 5.18
N SER A 211 -3.61 -0.07 5.89
CA SER A 211 -4.97 0.36 5.59
C SER A 211 -5.01 1.87 5.42
N THR A 212 -4.74 2.34 4.20
CA THR A 212 -4.74 3.78 3.88
C THR A 212 -6.08 4.44 4.20
N GLU A 213 -6.07 5.48 5.00
CA GLU A 213 -7.23 6.23 5.43
C GLU A 213 -7.37 7.55 4.66
N VAL A 214 -8.47 7.68 3.93
CA VAL A 214 -8.79 8.89 3.16
C VAL A 214 -9.92 9.64 3.85
N SER A 215 -9.62 10.76 4.46
CA SER A 215 -10.64 11.58 5.12
C SER A 215 -11.39 12.50 4.15
N ARG A 216 -10.67 13.12 3.20
CA ARG A 216 -11.23 13.98 2.16
C ARG A 216 -10.21 14.31 1.08
N GLY A 217 -10.70 14.82 -0.08
CA GLY A 217 -9.89 15.48 -1.11
C GLY A 217 -10.26 16.96 -1.18
N GLU A 218 -9.26 17.82 -1.34
CA GLU A 218 -9.46 19.26 -1.46
C GLU A 218 -8.68 19.81 -2.65
N ASN A 219 -9.33 20.67 -3.44
CA ASN A 219 -8.63 21.43 -4.47
C ASN A 219 -7.99 22.67 -3.81
N LEU A 220 -6.68 22.63 -3.65
CA LEU A 220 -5.93 23.66 -2.93
C LEU A 220 -5.97 25.01 -3.66
N HIS A 221 -6.06 25.04 -4.99
CA HIS A 221 -6.21 26.28 -5.76
C HIS A 221 -7.54 26.98 -5.44
N LEU A 222 -8.63 26.21 -5.29
CA LEU A 222 -9.93 26.78 -4.91
C LEU A 222 -9.94 27.33 -3.47
N LEU A 223 -9.06 26.79 -2.63
CA LEU A 223 -8.88 27.30 -1.26
C LEU A 223 -7.95 28.51 -1.18
N GLY A 224 -7.35 28.91 -2.31
CA GLY A 224 -6.38 30.00 -2.36
C GLY A 224 -5.03 29.62 -1.72
N LEU A 225 -4.77 28.35 -1.53
CA LEU A 225 -3.52 27.84 -0.99
C LEU A 225 -2.54 27.60 -2.13
N ASN A 226 -1.34 28.13 -1.98
CA ASN A 226 -0.22 27.84 -2.90
C ASN A 226 0.81 27.06 -2.09
N ILE A 227 0.82 25.75 -2.26
CA ILE A 227 1.79 24.86 -1.60
C ILE A 227 2.93 24.68 -2.58
N GLU A 228 4.14 25.08 -2.19
CA GLU A 228 5.36 24.69 -2.91
C GLU A 228 5.56 23.20 -2.70
N THR A 229 5.21 22.40 -3.70
CA THR A 229 5.40 20.96 -3.66
C THR A 229 6.90 20.63 -3.70
N ILE A 230 7.28 19.61 -2.96
CA ILE A 230 8.66 19.11 -2.92
C ILE A 230 9.01 18.58 -4.31
N LYS A 231 10.10 19.10 -4.86
CA LYS A 231 10.63 18.66 -6.16
C LYS A 231 11.71 17.59 -5.99
#